data_dce646668d846f9512504a1bfa7e7bc6
#
_entry.id   dce646668d846f9512504a1bfa7e7bc6
#
_cell.length_a   1.000
_cell.length_b   1.000
_cell.length_c   1.000
_cell.angle_alpha   90.00
_cell.angle_beta   90.00
_cell.angle_gamma   90.00
#
_symmetry.space_group_name_H-M   'P 1'
#
loop_
_entity.id
_entity.type
_entity.pdbx_description
1 polymer ?
#
loop_
_entity_poly.entity_id
_entity_poly.type
_entity_poly.pdbx_seq_one_letter_code
_entity_poly.pdbx_strand_id
1 'polypeptide(L)'
;ITIFYPGAMDGKYAKPLPDELFEDTKLGVITVASRQDNEEFFAKCQKHHVPVVFGMKDDFDAFPEEFLKRLLTGSKIIFTNEVERAIIEKIYGFEDITELFAIGEVEIIVTTLGKDGSLCYIREGDTIRQEKIGICKVDHVVDATGSGDAYMAGFIYGYLNGYQPEECCRLGGTLSYFILQAEGCCTNAPTEEQLLEKVK
;
A
#
# COMPACT_ATOMS: atom_id res chain seq x y z
N ILE A 1 1.04 11.38 -22.85
CA ILE A 1 2.41 10.82 -22.98
C ILE A 1 3.00 10.83 -21.59
N THR A 2 3.36 9.67 -21.06
CA THR A 2 4.10 9.56 -19.81
C THR A 2 5.59 9.48 -20.11
N ILE A 3 6.39 10.32 -19.46
CA ILE A 3 7.86 10.28 -19.57
C ILE A 3 8.37 9.97 -18.18
N PHE A 4 9.08 8.86 -18.04
CA PHE A 4 9.65 8.41 -16.77
C PHE A 4 11.18 8.40 -16.85
N TYR A 5 11.81 9.02 -15.86
CA TYR A 5 13.25 8.99 -15.68
C TYR A 5 13.57 8.44 -14.28
N PRO A 6 14.12 7.22 -14.19
CA PRO A 6 14.25 6.51 -12.91
C PRO A 6 15.18 7.21 -11.92
N GLY A 7 16.19 7.94 -12.37
CA GLY A 7 17.11 8.65 -11.49
C GLY A 7 17.78 7.70 -10.49
N ALA A 8 17.61 7.98 -9.20
CA ALA A 8 18.15 7.16 -8.12
C ALA A 8 17.52 5.76 -8.03
N MET A 9 16.33 5.57 -8.61
CA MET A 9 15.65 4.26 -8.65
C MET A 9 16.34 3.25 -9.58
N ASP A 10 17.33 3.66 -10.38
CA ASP A 10 18.15 2.75 -11.18
C ASP A 10 18.98 1.76 -10.33
N GLY A 11 19.07 1.99 -9.04
CA GLY A 11 19.77 1.12 -8.09
C GLY A 11 21.31 1.18 -8.19
N LYS A 12 21.86 1.87 -9.20
CA LYS A 12 23.30 1.92 -9.50
C LYS A 12 24.17 2.38 -8.33
N TYR A 13 23.63 3.22 -7.46
CA TYR A 13 24.31 3.80 -6.32
C TYR A 13 23.76 3.31 -4.97
N ALA A 14 22.86 2.34 -5.01
CA ALA A 14 22.31 1.74 -3.82
C ALA A 14 23.42 1.09 -2.98
N LYS A 15 23.30 1.21 -1.67
CA LYS A 15 24.16 0.52 -0.70
C LYS A 15 23.31 -0.45 0.11
N PRO A 16 23.86 -1.61 0.50
CA PRO A 16 23.14 -2.52 1.38
C PRO A 16 22.70 -1.80 2.66
N LEU A 17 21.45 -2.03 3.04
CA LEU A 17 20.92 -1.50 4.30
C LEU A 17 21.54 -2.27 5.47
N PRO A 18 22.08 -1.59 6.51
CA PRO A 18 22.59 -2.25 7.70
C PRO A 18 21.47 -3.07 8.40
N ASP A 19 21.82 -4.23 8.94
CA ASP A 19 20.86 -5.11 9.64
C ASP A 19 20.29 -4.43 10.89
N GLU A 20 21.06 -3.58 11.55
CA GLU A 20 20.65 -2.85 12.75
C GLU A 20 19.43 -1.95 12.54
N LEU A 21 19.17 -1.52 11.31
CA LEU A 21 17.97 -0.74 10.98
C LEU A 21 16.67 -1.57 11.13
N PHE A 22 16.77 -2.89 11.12
CA PHE A 22 15.61 -3.77 11.20
C PHE A 22 15.29 -4.25 12.62
N GLU A 23 16.19 -4.05 13.60
CA GLU A 23 16.02 -4.53 14.97
C GLU A 23 14.81 -3.89 15.68
N ASP A 24 14.60 -2.57 15.47
CA ASP A 24 13.50 -1.82 16.08
C ASP A 24 12.43 -1.41 15.07
N THR A 25 12.51 -1.88 13.82
CA THR A 25 11.53 -1.55 12.78
C THR A 25 10.21 -2.26 13.03
N LYS A 26 9.13 -1.49 13.16
CA LYS A 26 7.78 -2.02 13.41
C LYS A 26 7.08 -2.49 12.14
N LEU A 27 7.40 -1.88 10.99
CA LEU A 27 6.71 -2.11 9.74
C LEU A 27 7.62 -1.71 8.57
N GLY A 28 7.79 -2.61 7.61
CA GLY A 28 8.42 -2.32 6.33
C GLY A 28 7.37 -1.93 5.29
N VAL A 29 7.70 -0.97 4.42
CA VAL A 29 6.80 -0.55 3.33
C VAL A 29 7.53 -0.74 2.01
N ILE A 30 6.91 -1.49 1.10
CA ILE A 30 7.43 -1.74 -0.25
C ILE A 30 6.43 -1.18 -1.27
N THR A 31 6.94 -0.31 -2.13
CA THR A 31 6.28 0.19 -3.33
C THR A 31 7.31 0.27 -4.46
N VAL A 32 7.01 0.94 -5.58
CA VAL A 32 7.96 1.03 -6.70
C VAL A 32 9.27 1.66 -6.27
N ALA A 33 10.34 0.88 -6.42
CA ALA A 33 11.74 1.30 -6.28
C ALA A 33 12.59 0.44 -7.23
N SER A 34 13.92 0.50 -7.15
CA SER A 34 14.74 -0.44 -7.90
C SER A 34 14.43 -1.88 -7.45
N ARG A 35 14.37 -2.81 -8.40
CA ARG A 35 14.13 -4.22 -8.10
C ARG A 35 15.14 -4.75 -7.06
N GLN A 36 16.41 -4.46 -7.25
CA GLN A 36 17.47 -4.94 -6.36
C GLN A 36 17.25 -4.46 -4.92
N ASP A 37 16.91 -3.18 -4.72
CA ASP A 37 16.68 -2.62 -3.40
C ASP A 37 15.44 -3.23 -2.75
N ASN A 38 14.36 -3.40 -3.50
CA ASN A 38 13.14 -4.02 -3.00
C ASN A 38 13.34 -5.49 -2.62
N GLU A 39 14.09 -6.27 -3.44
CA GLU A 39 14.41 -7.66 -3.13
C GLU A 39 15.27 -7.79 -1.86
N GLU A 40 16.30 -6.92 -1.70
CA GLU A 40 17.13 -6.89 -0.51
C GLU A 40 16.34 -6.47 0.73
N PHE A 41 15.56 -5.38 0.63
CA PHE A 41 14.75 -4.88 1.73
C PHE A 41 13.74 -5.93 2.20
N PHE A 42 13.04 -6.57 1.26
CA PHE A 42 12.08 -7.63 1.59
C PHE A 42 12.76 -8.81 2.28
N ALA A 43 13.90 -9.28 1.76
CA ALA A 43 14.66 -10.38 2.38
C ALA A 43 15.11 -10.03 3.81
N LYS A 44 15.50 -8.78 4.07
CA LYS A 44 15.85 -8.32 5.41
C LYS A 44 14.63 -8.21 6.32
N CYS A 45 13.50 -7.71 5.83
CA CYS A 45 12.25 -7.73 6.59
C CYS A 45 11.90 -9.15 7.03
N GLN A 46 11.96 -10.12 6.11
CA GLN A 46 11.69 -11.53 6.43
C GLN A 46 12.69 -12.08 7.47
N LYS A 47 14.00 -11.83 7.30
CA LYS A 47 15.06 -12.26 8.21
C LYS A 47 14.85 -11.75 9.64
N HIS A 48 14.40 -10.50 9.79
CA HIS A 48 14.22 -9.83 11.08
C HIS A 48 12.77 -9.88 11.58
N HIS A 49 11.90 -10.63 10.91
CA HIS A 49 10.47 -10.75 11.25
C HIS A 49 9.72 -9.41 11.27
N VAL A 50 10.15 -8.47 10.43
CA VAL A 50 9.47 -7.18 10.25
C VAL A 50 8.27 -7.40 9.33
N PRO A 51 7.04 -7.12 9.78
CA PRO A 51 5.86 -7.23 8.93
C PRO A 51 5.92 -6.21 7.78
N VAL A 52 5.45 -6.63 6.60
CA VAL A 52 5.54 -5.82 5.38
C VAL A 52 4.16 -5.36 4.93
N VAL A 53 4.08 -4.08 4.57
CA VAL A 53 3.01 -3.49 3.75
C VAL A 53 3.50 -3.43 2.31
N PHE A 54 2.76 -4.00 1.40
CA PHE A 54 3.04 -3.96 -0.02
C PHE A 54 2.01 -3.12 -0.76
N GLY A 55 2.44 -2.03 -1.37
CA GLY A 55 1.66 -1.23 -2.30
C GLY A 55 1.95 -1.68 -3.73
N MET A 56 1.06 -2.49 -4.31
CA MET A 56 1.23 -2.98 -5.66
C MET A 56 1.21 -1.84 -6.68
N LYS A 57 2.00 -2.00 -7.74
CA LYS A 57 1.96 -1.19 -8.96
C LYS A 57 2.07 -2.12 -10.17
N ASP A 58 1.44 -1.73 -11.26
CA ASP A 58 1.55 -2.41 -12.56
C ASP A 58 2.89 -2.05 -13.23
N ASP A 59 3.98 -2.55 -12.62
CA ASP A 59 5.36 -2.39 -13.08
C ASP A 59 6.11 -3.72 -12.94
N PHE A 60 6.11 -4.50 -14.01
CA PHE A 60 6.77 -5.82 -14.01
C PHE A 60 8.30 -5.75 -14.13
N ASP A 61 8.89 -4.59 -14.41
CA ASP A 61 10.34 -4.40 -14.33
C ASP A 61 10.77 -4.28 -12.86
N ALA A 62 10.01 -3.55 -12.06
CA ALA A 62 10.21 -3.45 -10.62
C ALA A 62 9.77 -4.71 -9.87
N PHE A 63 8.67 -5.33 -10.31
CA PHE A 63 8.05 -6.50 -9.70
C PHE A 63 7.88 -7.65 -10.72
N PRO A 64 8.96 -8.33 -11.14
CA PRO A 64 8.82 -9.54 -11.96
C PRO A 64 7.93 -10.57 -11.26
N GLU A 65 7.24 -11.42 -12.01
CA GLU A 65 6.20 -12.32 -11.49
C GLU A 65 6.65 -13.14 -10.28
N GLU A 66 7.86 -13.69 -10.30
CA GLU A 66 8.40 -14.48 -9.18
C GLU A 66 8.59 -13.63 -7.91
N PHE A 67 9.06 -12.40 -8.04
CA PHE A 67 9.22 -11.50 -6.90
C PHE A 67 7.86 -10.98 -6.43
N LEU A 68 6.97 -10.64 -7.37
CA LEU A 68 5.60 -10.24 -7.05
C LEU A 68 4.88 -11.32 -6.23
N LYS A 69 4.98 -12.60 -6.64
CA LYS A 69 4.40 -13.71 -5.89
C LYS A 69 4.95 -13.80 -4.46
N ARG A 70 6.25 -13.60 -4.29
CA ARG A 70 6.86 -13.59 -2.95
C ARG A 70 6.35 -12.43 -2.09
N LEU A 71 6.20 -11.23 -2.66
CA LEU A 71 5.63 -10.08 -1.97
C LEU A 71 4.18 -10.32 -1.57
N LEU A 72 3.37 -10.84 -2.49
CA LEU A 72 1.95 -11.11 -2.26
C LEU A 72 1.72 -12.17 -1.18
N THR A 73 2.58 -13.18 -1.08
CA THR A 73 2.44 -14.24 -0.07
C THR A 73 3.12 -13.93 1.25
N GLY A 74 4.16 -13.10 1.26
CA GLY A 74 4.95 -12.77 2.46
C GLY A 74 4.69 -11.39 3.04
N SER A 75 3.71 -10.63 2.52
CA SER A 75 3.31 -9.35 3.09
C SER A 75 2.11 -9.51 4.00
N LYS A 76 2.09 -8.73 5.08
CA LYS A 76 0.99 -8.71 6.05
C LYS A 76 -0.20 -7.87 5.56
N ILE A 77 0.06 -6.78 4.87
CA ILE A 77 -0.95 -5.86 4.35
C ILE A 77 -0.66 -5.61 2.87
N ILE A 78 -1.68 -5.70 2.02
CA ILE A 78 -1.58 -5.46 0.58
C ILE A 78 -2.51 -4.34 0.17
N PHE A 79 -1.98 -3.39 -0.58
CA PHE A 79 -2.76 -2.34 -1.25
C PHE A 79 -2.77 -2.56 -2.74
N THR A 80 -3.95 -2.43 -3.34
CA THR A 80 -4.17 -2.49 -4.79
C THR A 80 -5.19 -1.41 -5.20
N ASN A 81 -5.23 -1.12 -6.49
CA ASN A 81 -6.41 -0.58 -7.14
C ASN A 81 -7.14 -1.71 -7.90
N GLU A 82 -8.23 -1.40 -8.60
CA GLU A 82 -9.02 -2.39 -9.36
C GLU A 82 -8.22 -3.08 -10.47
N VAL A 83 -7.32 -2.34 -11.15
CA VAL A 83 -6.48 -2.88 -12.23
C VAL A 83 -5.44 -3.83 -11.66
N GLU A 84 -4.75 -3.41 -10.62
CA GLU A 84 -3.72 -4.19 -9.93
C GLU A 84 -4.32 -5.45 -9.29
N ARG A 85 -5.53 -5.36 -8.72
CA ARG A 85 -6.30 -6.50 -8.23
C ARG A 85 -6.55 -7.51 -9.34
N ALA A 86 -7.06 -7.07 -10.50
CA ALA A 86 -7.34 -7.95 -11.63
C ALA A 86 -6.07 -8.64 -12.18
N ILE A 87 -4.92 -7.96 -12.11
CA ILE A 87 -3.61 -8.55 -12.46
C ILE A 87 -3.26 -9.68 -11.50
N ILE A 88 -3.42 -9.49 -10.19
CA ILE A 88 -3.15 -10.52 -9.18
C ILE A 88 -4.06 -11.73 -9.40
N GLU A 89 -5.36 -11.50 -9.55
CA GLU A 89 -6.35 -12.55 -9.80
C GLU A 89 -5.99 -13.37 -11.05
N LYS A 90 -5.56 -12.70 -12.12
CA LYS A 90 -5.12 -13.35 -13.35
C LYS A 90 -3.83 -14.18 -13.19
N ILE A 91 -2.83 -13.67 -12.47
CA ILE A 91 -1.54 -14.37 -12.27
C ILE A 91 -1.74 -15.67 -11.50
N TYR A 92 -2.65 -15.69 -10.53
CA TYR A 92 -2.93 -16.87 -9.72
C TYR A 92 -4.07 -17.73 -10.26
N GLY A 93 -4.90 -17.21 -11.17
CA GLY A 93 -6.13 -17.85 -11.63
C GLY A 93 -7.22 -17.83 -10.57
N PHE A 94 -7.23 -16.81 -9.71
CA PHE A 94 -8.23 -16.62 -8.67
C PHE A 94 -9.55 -16.08 -9.23
N GLU A 95 -10.65 -16.45 -8.62
CA GLU A 95 -11.97 -15.83 -8.84
C GLU A 95 -12.12 -14.55 -8.03
N ASP A 96 -11.45 -14.47 -6.86
CA ASP A 96 -11.46 -13.31 -5.98
C ASP A 96 -10.12 -13.15 -5.25
N ILE A 97 -9.69 -11.89 -5.05
CA ILE A 97 -8.41 -11.57 -4.39
C ILE A 97 -8.30 -12.13 -2.97
N THR A 98 -9.40 -12.43 -2.33
CA THR A 98 -9.43 -13.03 -0.98
C THR A 98 -8.82 -14.42 -0.93
N GLU A 99 -8.64 -15.09 -2.07
CA GLU A 99 -7.93 -16.37 -2.12
C GLU A 99 -6.45 -16.26 -1.72
N LEU A 100 -5.86 -15.04 -1.76
CA LEU A 100 -4.52 -14.78 -1.20
C LEU A 100 -4.44 -15.13 0.28
N PHE A 101 -5.52 -15.00 1.04
CA PHE A 101 -5.54 -15.36 2.46
C PHE A 101 -5.27 -16.85 2.71
N ALA A 102 -5.54 -17.71 1.74
CA ALA A 102 -5.31 -19.15 1.86
C ALA A 102 -3.84 -19.56 1.61
N ILE A 103 -3.06 -18.72 0.90
CA ILE A 103 -1.72 -19.10 0.45
C ILE A 103 -0.60 -18.24 1.04
N GLY A 104 -0.92 -17.20 1.82
CA GLY A 104 0.06 -16.24 2.32
C GLY A 104 -0.16 -15.81 3.77
N GLU A 105 0.75 -14.95 4.23
CA GLU A 105 0.72 -14.36 5.58
C GLU A 105 -0.19 -13.13 5.66
N VAL A 106 -0.95 -12.85 4.61
CA VAL A 106 -1.78 -11.65 4.48
C VAL A 106 -2.86 -11.64 5.56
N GLU A 107 -2.99 -10.53 6.25
CA GLU A 107 -4.06 -10.27 7.23
C GLU A 107 -5.07 -9.24 6.74
N ILE A 108 -4.62 -8.28 5.90
CA ILE A 108 -5.47 -7.21 5.38
C ILE A 108 -5.17 -6.99 3.90
N ILE A 109 -6.22 -6.91 3.09
CA ILE A 109 -6.13 -6.47 1.69
C ILE A 109 -7.03 -5.26 1.53
N VAL A 110 -6.49 -4.19 0.94
CA VAL A 110 -7.24 -2.98 0.62
C VAL A 110 -7.21 -2.76 -0.88
N THR A 111 -8.40 -2.72 -1.50
CA THR A 111 -8.55 -2.34 -2.91
C THR A 111 -9.21 -0.98 -3.01
N THR A 112 -8.49 0.01 -3.53
CA THR A 112 -9.04 1.34 -3.77
C THR A 112 -9.86 1.36 -5.07
N LEU A 113 -11.02 2.02 -5.04
CA LEU A 113 -12.02 2.10 -6.11
C LEU A 113 -12.19 3.54 -6.62
N GLY A 114 -11.16 4.37 -6.47
CA GLY A 114 -11.21 5.78 -6.82
C GLY A 114 -12.38 6.52 -6.16
N LYS A 115 -13.29 7.07 -6.96
CA LYS A 115 -14.46 7.82 -6.48
C LYS A 115 -15.49 6.96 -5.72
N ASP A 116 -15.41 5.65 -5.81
CA ASP A 116 -16.33 4.71 -5.17
C ASP A 116 -15.82 4.20 -3.81
N GLY A 117 -14.70 4.75 -3.33
CA GLY A 117 -14.11 4.45 -2.03
C GLY A 117 -13.10 3.32 -2.07
N SER A 118 -13.23 2.37 -1.16
CA SER A 118 -12.35 1.20 -1.07
C SER A 118 -13.07 -0.01 -0.49
N LEU A 119 -12.53 -1.18 -0.78
CA LEU A 119 -12.88 -2.44 -0.13
C LEU A 119 -11.73 -2.84 0.78
N CYS A 120 -12.04 -3.17 2.02
CA CYS A 120 -11.09 -3.69 3.00
C CYS A 120 -11.49 -5.12 3.34
N TYR A 121 -10.60 -6.06 3.10
CA TYR A 121 -10.75 -7.47 3.46
C TYR A 121 -9.83 -7.77 4.63
N ILE A 122 -10.35 -8.40 5.65
CA ILE A 122 -9.68 -8.62 6.93
C ILE A 122 -9.80 -10.08 7.31
N ARG A 123 -8.67 -10.74 7.60
CA ARG A 123 -8.65 -12.10 8.14
C ARG A 123 -9.02 -12.06 9.62
N GLU A 124 -10.08 -12.76 10.00
CA GLU A 124 -10.53 -12.95 11.37
C GLU A 124 -10.57 -14.45 11.70
N GLY A 125 -9.40 -14.99 12.08
CA GLY A 125 -9.23 -16.44 12.26
C GLY A 125 -9.43 -17.19 10.93
N ASP A 126 -10.44 -18.05 10.87
CA ASP A 126 -10.79 -18.82 9.67
C ASP A 126 -11.81 -18.11 8.76
N THR A 127 -12.22 -16.91 9.11
CA THR A 127 -13.20 -16.12 8.32
C THR A 127 -12.55 -14.87 7.72
N ILE A 128 -13.16 -14.36 6.66
CA ILE A 128 -12.77 -13.11 6.02
C ILE A 128 -13.93 -12.15 6.15
N ARG A 129 -13.67 -11.01 6.78
CA ARG A 129 -14.62 -9.89 6.84
C ARG A 129 -14.31 -8.90 5.74
N GLN A 130 -15.35 -8.47 5.04
CA GLN A 130 -15.27 -7.44 4.00
C GLN A 130 -16.02 -6.20 4.42
N GLU A 131 -15.36 -5.05 4.30
CA GLU A 131 -15.94 -3.74 4.57
C GLU A 131 -15.80 -2.83 3.35
N LYS A 132 -16.87 -2.13 3.01
CA LYS A 132 -16.83 -1.07 2.01
C LYS A 132 -16.74 0.28 2.70
N ILE A 133 -15.67 1.02 2.44
CA ILE A 133 -15.43 2.33 3.00
C ILE A 133 -15.71 3.39 1.93
N GLY A 134 -16.57 4.35 2.24
CA GLY A 134 -16.86 5.48 1.38
C GLY A 134 -15.69 6.46 1.27
N ILE A 135 -15.79 7.37 0.31
CA ILE A 135 -14.79 8.45 0.13
C ILE A 135 -15.03 9.62 1.07
N CYS A 136 -13.95 10.32 1.41
CA CYS A 136 -14.03 11.72 1.80
C CYS A 136 -14.23 12.54 0.52
N LYS A 137 -15.43 13.10 0.34
CA LYS A 137 -15.84 13.73 -0.93
C LYS A 137 -15.04 15.00 -1.21
N VAL A 138 -14.43 15.06 -2.39
CA VAL A 138 -13.74 16.23 -2.93
C VAL A 138 -14.63 16.92 -3.95
N ASP A 139 -14.84 18.23 -3.82
CA ASP A 139 -15.67 18.98 -4.77
C ASP A 139 -14.98 19.14 -6.12
N HIS A 140 -13.66 19.34 -6.11
CA HIS A 140 -12.85 19.48 -7.31
C HIS A 140 -11.49 18.81 -7.12
N VAL A 141 -11.19 17.83 -7.97
CA VAL A 141 -9.88 17.19 -8.03
C VAL A 141 -8.96 18.03 -8.90
N VAL A 142 -7.87 18.52 -8.31
CA VAL A 142 -6.83 19.29 -8.99
C VAL A 142 -5.79 18.36 -9.62
N ASP A 143 -5.26 17.45 -8.81
CA ASP A 143 -4.27 16.44 -9.25
C ASP A 143 -4.48 15.14 -8.48
N ALA A 144 -4.49 14.01 -9.19
CA ALA A 144 -4.65 12.69 -8.58
C ALA A 144 -3.31 12.00 -8.27
N THR A 145 -2.18 12.65 -8.61
CA THR A 145 -0.85 12.10 -8.40
C THR A 145 -0.59 11.89 -6.91
N GLY A 146 -0.17 10.68 -6.54
CA GLY A 146 0.15 10.32 -5.16
C GLY A 146 -1.05 10.04 -4.26
N SER A 147 -2.31 10.11 -4.76
CA SER A 147 -3.49 9.87 -3.92
C SER A 147 -3.54 8.45 -3.35
N GLY A 148 -3.09 7.45 -4.11
CA GLY A 148 -2.99 6.06 -3.64
C GLY A 148 -1.90 5.89 -2.57
N ASP A 149 -0.75 6.54 -2.75
CA ASP A 149 0.34 6.52 -1.77
C ASP A 149 -0.07 7.26 -0.48
N ALA A 150 -0.80 8.37 -0.62
CA ALA A 150 -1.40 9.08 0.51
C ALA A 150 -2.42 8.20 1.25
N TYR A 151 -3.26 7.47 0.51
CA TYR A 151 -4.20 6.51 1.13
C TYR A 151 -3.45 5.49 1.99
N MET A 152 -2.42 4.86 1.42
CA MET A 152 -1.58 3.89 2.13
C MET A 152 -0.91 4.52 3.36
N ALA A 153 -0.37 5.74 3.24
CA ALA A 153 0.26 6.45 4.36
C ALA A 153 -0.72 6.74 5.51
N GLY A 154 -1.93 7.22 5.21
CA GLY A 154 -2.96 7.45 6.20
C GLY A 154 -3.45 6.17 6.88
N PHE A 155 -3.56 5.09 6.11
CA PHE A 155 -3.86 3.76 6.66
C PHE A 155 -2.76 3.29 7.63
N ILE A 156 -1.49 3.38 7.22
CA ILE A 156 -0.33 2.98 8.03
C ILE A 156 -0.26 3.79 9.32
N TYR A 157 -0.53 5.10 9.25
CA TYR A 157 -0.62 5.94 10.44
C TYR A 157 -1.65 5.37 11.44
N GLY A 158 -2.86 5.08 10.97
CA GLY A 158 -3.90 4.48 11.81
C GLY A 158 -3.49 3.11 12.37
N TYR A 159 -2.95 2.25 11.52
CA TYR A 159 -2.52 0.91 11.90
C TYR A 159 -1.46 0.92 13.00
N LEU A 160 -0.42 1.76 12.88
CA LEU A 160 0.63 1.90 13.88
C LEU A 160 0.14 2.53 15.20
N ASN A 161 -0.97 3.26 15.17
CA ASN A 161 -1.63 3.83 16.34
C ASN A 161 -2.75 2.94 16.92
N GLY A 162 -2.92 1.71 16.40
CA GLY A 162 -3.84 0.72 16.94
C GLY A 162 -5.31 0.93 16.60
N TYR A 163 -5.62 1.71 15.56
CA TYR A 163 -6.98 1.85 15.03
C TYR A 163 -7.43 0.57 14.33
N GLN A 164 -8.74 0.35 14.29
CA GLN A 164 -9.31 -0.77 13.54
C GLN A 164 -9.11 -0.56 12.02
N PRO A 165 -9.02 -1.64 11.23
CA PRO A 165 -8.74 -1.54 9.78
C PRO A 165 -9.67 -0.59 9.03
N GLU A 166 -10.95 -0.53 9.40
CA GLU A 166 -11.93 0.37 8.78
C GLU A 166 -11.63 1.85 9.07
N GLU A 167 -11.17 2.13 10.29
CA GLU A 167 -10.76 3.48 10.70
C GLU A 167 -9.46 3.86 9.97
N CYS A 168 -8.53 2.92 9.83
CA CYS A 168 -7.31 3.10 9.02
C CYS A 168 -7.66 3.45 7.57
N CYS A 169 -8.65 2.77 6.98
CA CYS A 169 -9.14 3.08 5.63
C CYS A 169 -9.76 4.48 5.55
N ARG A 170 -10.52 4.92 6.58
CA ARG A 170 -11.05 6.29 6.62
C ARG A 170 -9.95 7.32 6.72
N LEU A 171 -8.93 7.08 7.54
CA LEU A 171 -7.74 7.94 7.63
C LEU A 171 -7.01 8.01 6.27
N GLY A 172 -6.85 6.86 5.59
CA GLY A 172 -6.30 6.80 4.24
C GLY A 172 -7.10 7.64 3.23
N GLY A 173 -8.41 7.44 3.18
CA GLY A 173 -9.31 8.21 2.31
C GLY A 173 -9.31 9.71 2.63
N THR A 174 -9.19 10.07 3.91
CA THR A 174 -9.10 11.47 4.35
C THR A 174 -7.76 12.09 3.96
N LEU A 175 -6.65 11.36 4.07
CA LEU A 175 -5.35 11.87 3.60
C LEU A 175 -5.36 12.06 2.10
N SER A 176 -5.90 11.12 1.33
CA SER A 176 -6.10 11.27 -0.12
C SER A 176 -6.95 12.51 -0.47
N TYR A 177 -8.02 12.78 0.32
CA TYR A 177 -8.84 13.98 0.14
C TYR A 177 -7.99 15.27 0.17
N PHE A 178 -7.04 15.40 1.09
CA PHE A 178 -6.17 16.58 1.12
C PHE A 178 -5.27 16.65 -0.10
N ILE A 179 -4.64 15.54 -0.50
CA ILE A 179 -3.69 15.51 -1.62
C ILE A 179 -4.39 15.86 -2.95
N LEU A 180 -5.58 15.38 -3.18
CA LEU A 180 -6.35 15.61 -4.42
C LEU A 180 -6.67 17.08 -4.70
N GLN A 181 -6.51 18.00 -3.75
CA GLN A 181 -6.92 19.41 -3.83
C GLN A 181 -5.79 20.35 -4.27
N ALA A 182 -4.57 19.86 -4.50
CA ALA A 182 -3.44 20.67 -4.95
C ALA A 182 -2.60 19.91 -5.97
N GLU A 183 -1.80 20.64 -6.74
CA GLU A 183 -0.82 20.02 -7.64
C GLU A 183 0.33 19.38 -6.85
N GLY A 184 0.72 18.18 -7.26
CA GLY A 184 1.84 17.41 -6.66
C GLY A 184 1.43 16.55 -5.47
N CYS A 185 2.21 15.50 -5.25
CA CYS A 185 1.85 14.39 -4.35
C CYS A 185 1.93 14.70 -2.84
N CYS A 186 2.55 15.81 -2.41
CA CYS A 186 2.73 16.15 -0.99
C CYS A 186 2.47 17.62 -0.65
N THR A 187 2.13 18.45 -1.62
CA THR A 187 2.04 19.92 -1.46
C THR A 187 0.95 20.34 -0.48
N ASN A 188 -0.11 19.57 -0.37
CA ASN A 188 -1.25 19.85 0.53
C ASN A 188 -1.38 18.77 1.62
N ALA A 189 -0.27 18.21 2.08
CA ALA A 189 -0.30 17.25 3.18
C ALA A 189 -0.81 17.94 4.46
N PRO A 190 -1.83 17.37 5.15
CA PRO A 190 -2.37 17.95 6.37
C PRO A 190 -1.42 17.75 7.55
N THR A 191 -1.62 18.54 8.60
CA THR A 191 -1.11 18.19 9.93
C THR A 191 -1.92 17.02 10.51
N GLU A 192 -1.37 16.36 11.52
CA GLU A 192 -2.08 15.30 12.25
C GLU A 192 -3.43 15.78 12.79
N GLU A 193 -3.46 16.98 13.40
CA GLU A 193 -4.68 17.60 13.91
C GLU A 193 -5.74 17.78 12.82
N GLN A 194 -5.35 18.34 11.67
CA GLN A 194 -6.24 18.52 10.51
C GLN A 194 -6.79 17.18 9.98
N LEU A 195 -5.93 16.14 9.92
CA LEU A 195 -6.34 14.81 9.50
C LEU A 195 -7.38 14.22 10.46
N LEU A 196 -7.10 14.24 11.76
CA LEU A 196 -7.96 13.67 12.79
C LEU A 196 -9.27 14.45 12.98
N GLU A 197 -9.27 15.77 12.76
CA GLU A 197 -10.49 16.58 12.77
C GLU A 197 -11.38 16.25 11.56
N LYS A 198 -10.79 16.06 10.38
CA LYS A 198 -11.54 15.82 9.16
C LYS A 198 -12.13 14.41 9.07
N VAL A 199 -11.53 13.42 9.72
CA VAL A 199 -11.99 12.01 9.69
C VAL A 199 -13.22 11.78 10.57
N LYS A 200 -13.51 12.67 11.54
CA LYS A 200 -14.71 12.64 12.39
C LYS A 200 -15.99 12.91 11.59
#